data_193fd341a930755805d7e4bfdb4299ff
#
_entry.id   193fd341a930755805d7e4bfdb4299ff
#
_cell.length_a   1.000
_cell.length_b   1.000
_cell.length_c   1.000
_cell.angle_alpha   90.00
_cell.angle_beta   90.00
_cell.angle_gamma   90.00
#
_symmetry.space_group_name_H-M   'P 1'
#
loop_
_entity.id
_entity.type
_entity.pdbx_description
1 polymer ?
#
loop_
_entity_poly.entity_id
_entity_poly.type
_entity_poly.pdbx_seq_one_letter_code
_entity_poly.pdbx_strand_id
1 'polypeptide(L)'
;DAISFFKNSLPEKVIELLDLNRLELTQSSFISENLKEEQTDLLFQIPLKSGKKTNVYLLFEHKSYLDEAVFSQLLGYISAIYKSQFKTDKRYSVVIPFVFYHGERSWTLGNSFQDRFILSKNEEEVFKKYIPDFELELFDLSEVDLSRLESITLRVILGVVQKIWEGDASFLGYLGEVFELLTGLKN
;
A
#
# COMPACT_ATOMS: atom_id res chain seq x y z
N ASP A 1 -14.15 -0.54 -3.90
CA ASP A 1 -13.61 0.48 -4.73
C ASP A 1 -12.10 0.66 -4.71
N ALA A 2 -11.36 -0.46 -4.90
CA ALA A 2 -9.90 -0.45 -4.94
C ALA A 2 -9.35 0.51 -6.02
N ILE A 3 -10.02 0.60 -7.18
CA ILE A 3 -9.61 1.51 -8.28
C ILE A 3 -9.63 2.96 -7.81
N SER A 4 -10.71 3.41 -7.18
CA SER A 4 -10.83 4.78 -6.66
C SER A 4 -9.79 5.03 -5.56
N PHE A 5 -9.55 4.06 -4.68
CA PHE A 5 -8.53 4.14 -3.65
C PHE A 5 -7.15 4.35 -4.27
N PHE A 6 -6.70 3.49 -5.18
CA PHE A 6 -5.37 3.60 -5.78
C PHE A 6 -5.18 4.83 -6.67
N LYS A 7 -6.25 5.31 -7.32
CA LYS A 7 -6.21 6.61 -8.05
C LYS A 7 -5.88 7.80 -7.13
N ASN A 8 -6.23 7.73 -5.86
CA ASN A 8 -5.99 8.80 -4.90
C ASN A 8 -4.76 8.57 -4.01
N SER A 9 -4.13 7.38 -4.09
CA SER A 9 -3.07 6.97 -3.17
C SER A 9 -1.72 6.75 -3.85
N LEU A 10 -1.71 6.46 -5.16
CA LEU A 10 -0.47 6.28 -5.91
C LEU A 10 0.01 7.60 -6.51
N PRO A 11 1.33 7.76 -6.73
CA PRO A 11 1.88 8.91 -7.44
C PRO A 11 1.29 9.06 -8.84
N GLU A 12 1.04 10.30 -9.26
CA GLU A 12 0.44 10.61 -10.57
C GLU A 12 1.19 9.95 -11.74
N LYS A 13 2.53 10.02 -11.73
CA LYS A 13 3.38 9.39 -12.75
C LYS A 13 3.19 7.86 -12.83
N VAL A 14 2.89 7.20 -11.72
CA VAL A 14 2.60 5.76 -11.68
C VAL A 14 1.22 5.50 -12.28
N ILE A 15 0.22 6.29 -11.87
CA ILE A 15 -1.17 6.20 -12.37
C ILE A 15 -1.25 6.40 -13.89
N GLU A 16 -0.44 7.32 -14.43
CA GLU A 16 -0.37 7.56 -15.88
C GLU A 16 0.03 6.31 -16.68
N LEU A 17 0.84 5.44 -16.12
CA LEU A 17 1.33 4.23 -16.77
C LEU A 17 0.41 3.02 -16.58
N LEU A 18 -0.42 2.99 -15.54
CA LEU A 18 -1.23 1.84 -15.15
C LEU A 18 -2.66 1.92 -15.70
N ASP A 19 -3.16 0.80 -16.22
CA ASP A 19 -4.58 0.64 -16.54
C ASP A 19 -5.36 0.16 -15.31
N LEU A 20 -5.64 1.09 -14.40
CA LEU A 20 -6.34 0.79 -13.14
C LEU A 20 -7.75 0.23 -13.34
N ASN A 21 -8.39 0.45 -14.50
CA ASN A 21 -9.70 -0.13 -14.78
C ASN A 21 -9.63 -1.66 -14.96
N ARG A 22 -8.43 -2.20 -15.18
CA ARG A 22 -8.16 -3.63 -15.29
C ARG A 22 -7.35 -4.17 -14.11
N LEU A 23 -7.49 -3.50 -12.95
CA LEU A 23 -6.92 -3.96 -11.69
C LEU A 23 -7.61 -5.27 -11.26
N GLU A 24 -6.82 -6.30 -11.01
CA GLU A 24 -7.30 -7.61 -10.58
C GLU A 24 -6.62 -8.01 -9.26
N LEU A 25 -7.41 -8.52 -8.31
CA LEU A 25 -6.88 -9.13 -7.11
C LEU A 25 -6.31 -10.51 -7.46
N THR A 26 -5.02 -10.69 -7.25
CA THR A 26 -4.36 -11.97 -7.49
C THR A 26 -4.50 -12.86 -6.26
N GLN A 27 -4.88 -14.12 -6.46
CA GLN A 27 -4.93 -15.07 -5.36
C GLN A 27 -3.52 -15.26 -4.77
N SER A 28 -3.41 -15.13 -3.46
CA SER A 28 -2.16 -15.22 -2.69
C SER A 28 -1.50 -16.61 -2.65
N SER A 29 -1.88 -17.52 -3.56
CA SER A 29 -1.26 -18.84 -3.72
C SER A 29 0.26 -18.79 -4.05
N PHE A 30 0.78 -17.60 -4.36
CA PHE A 30 2.19 -17.36 -4.60
C PHE A 30 3.01 -17.15 -3.31
N ILE A 31 2.34 -16.83 -2.22
CA ILE A 31 2.99 -16.64 -0.92
C ILE A 31 3.11 -18.02 -0.29
N SER A 32 4.36 -18.45 -0.04
CA SER A 32 4.65 -19.79 0.52
C SER A 32 3.87 -20.02 1.82
N GLU A 33 3.59 -21.31 2.15
CA GLU A 33 2.86 -21.68 3.38
C GLU A 33 3.48 -21.08 4.66
N ASN A 34 4.79 -20.79 4.64
CA ASN A 34 5.50 -20.17 5.76
C ASN A 34 5.19 -18.67 5.96
N LEU A 35 4.56 -17.99 4.98
CA LEU A 35 4.13 -16.59 5.07
C LEU A 35 2.61 -16.46 5.32
N LYS A 36 1.87 -17.59 5.34
CA LYS A 36 0.41 -17.60 5.60
C LYS A 36 0.05 -17.30 7.06
N GLU A 37 1.01 -17.35 7.97
CA GLU A 37 0.77 -17.06 9.39
C GLU A 37 0.71 -15.55 9.70
N GLU A 38 1.21 -14.68 8.80
CA GLU A 38 1.09 -13.24 8.92
C GLU A 38 -0.04 -12.76 7.99
N GLN A 39 -1.11 -12.25 8.58
CA GLN A 39 -2.43 -12.02 7.99
C GLN A 39 -2.44 -11.01 6.83
N THR A 40 -3.03 -11.42 5.72
CA THR A 40 -3.77 -10.61 4.73
C THR A 40 -3.04 -9.53 3.94
N ASP A 41 -1.87 -9.83 3.38
CA ASP A 41 -1.34 -8.98 2.33
C ASP A 41 -2.10 -9.24 1.02
N LEU A 42 -2.54 -8.19 0.37
CA LEU A 42 -3.24 -8.28 -0.89
C LEU A 42 -2.27 -8.02 -2.03
N LEU A 43 -2.30 -8.85 -3.05
CA LEU A 43 -1.53 -8.66 -4.26
C LEU A 43 -2.46 -8.33 -5.41
N PHE A 44 -2.31 -7.14 -5.97
CA PHE A 44 -3.05 -6.70 -7.14
C PHE A 44 -2.16 -6.76 -8.38
N GLN A 45 -2.73 -7.21 -9.48
CA GLN A 45 -2.09 -7.22 -10.78
C GLN A 45 -2.73 -6.15 -11.66
N ILE A 46 -1.90 -5.31 -12.30
CA ILE A 46 -2.36 -4.17 -13.08
C ILE A 46 -1.61 -4.14 -14.41
N PRO A 47 -2.30 -4.18 -15.56
CA PRO A 47 -1.66 -4.04 -16.86
C PRO A 47 -1.13 -2.62 -17.07
N LEU A 48 -0.07 -2.51 -17.88
CA LEU A 48 0.39 -1.21 -18.39
C LEU A 48 -0.50 -0.73 -19.53
N LYS A 49 -0.82 0.57 -19.57
CA LYS A 49 -1.54 1.23 -20.70
C LYS A 49 -0.82 1.07 -22.03
N SER A 50 0.49 0.87 -22.03
CA SER A 50 1.28 0.66 -23.24
C SER A 50 0.94 -0.62 -24.00
N GLY A 51 0.12 -1.49 -23.44
CA GLY A 51 -0.23 -2.79 -24.04
C GLY A 51 0.89 -3.82 -24.04
N LYS A 52 2.04 -3.53 -23.43
CA LYS A 52 3.10 -4.53 -23.23
C LYS A 52 2.55 -5.65 -22.35
N LYS A 53 2.92 -6.89 -22.67
CA LYS A 53 2.56 -8.09 -21.87
C LYS A 53 3.35 -8.13 -20.56
N THR A 54 3.31 -7.04 -19.80
CA THR A 54 3.94 -6.90 -18.49
C THR A 54 2.91 -6.27 -17.57
N ASN A 55 2.66 -6.90 -16.46
CA ASN A 55 1.82 -6.35 -15.42
C ASN A 55 2.71 -5.76 -14.33
N VAL A 56 2.18 -4.77 -13.62
CA VAL A 56 2.75 -4.30 -12.38
C VAL A 56 1.99 -4.99 -11.25
N TYR A 57 2.71 -5.46 -10.26
CA TYR A 57 2.13 -6.02 -9.06
C TYR A 57 2.18 -4.98 -7.95
N LEU A 58 1.05 -4.70 -7.33
CA LEU A 58 0.94 -3.82 -6.18
C LEU A 58 0.75 -4.71 -4.95
N LEU A 59 1.78 -4.79 -4.14
CA LEU A 59 1.78 -5.50 -2.87
C LEU A 59 1.26 -4.55 -1.80
N PHE A 60 0.06 -4.81 -1.30
CA PHE A 60 -0.61 -3.98 -0.32
C PHE A 60 -0.40 -4.57 1.08
N GLU A 61 0.33 -3.87 1.90
CA GLU A 61 0.60 -4.19 3.30
C GLU A 61 -0.20 -3.25 4.20
N HIS A 62 -0.81 -3.78 5.26
CA HIS A 62 -1.64 -3.04 6.19
C HIS A 62 -0.96 -2.96 7.57
N LYS A 63 -0.80 -1.76 8.11
CA LYS A 63 -0.17 -1.52 9.42
C LYS A 63 -0.99 -0.58 10.29
N SER A 64 -1.19 -0.97 11.55
CA SER A 64 -1.86 -0.17 12.59
C SER A 64 -0.88 0.43 13.63
N TYR A 65 0.39 0.10 13.52
CA TYR A 65 1.47 0.61 14.37
C TYR A 65 2.76 0.74 13.56
N LEU A 66 3.71 1.52 14.08
CA LEU A 66 5.04 1.64 13.48
C LEU A 66 5.82 0.33 13.70
N ASP A 67 6.02 -0.40 12.61
CA ASP A 67 6.72 -1.67 12.59
C ASP A 67 8.01 -1.53 11.77
N GLU A 68 9.15 -1.46 12.43
CA GLU A 68 10.45 -1.35 11.78
C GLU A 68 10.79 -2.56 10.91
N ALA A 69 10.17 -3.72 11.17
CA ALA A 69 10.36 -4.93 10.39
C ALA A 69 9.64 -4.91 9.03
N VAL A 70 8.77 -3.92 8.77
CA VAL A 70 7.99 -3.83 7.52
C VAL A 70 8.86 -3.92 6.27
N PHE A 71 10.03 -3.30 6.25
CA PHE A 71 10.93 -3.34 5.10
C PHE A 71 11.47 -4.74 4.83
N SER A 72 11.84 -5.49 5.88
CA SER A 72 12.31 -6.87 5.72
C SER A 72 11.17 -7.81 5.33
N GLN A 73 9.95 -7.58 5.83
CA GLN A 73 8.74 -8.31 5.40
C GLN A 73 8.47 -8.07 3.92
N LEU A 74 8.42 -6.81 3.49
CA LEU A 74 8.22 -6.44 2.08
C LEU A 74 9.30 -7.06 1.17
N LEU A 75 10.56 -7.05 1.59
CA LEU A 75 11.65 -7.70 0.84
C LEU A 75 11.41 -9.21 0.68
N GLY A 76 10.94 -9.87 1.75
CA GLY A 76 10.55 -11.27 1.72
C GLY A 76 9.43 -11.54 0.71
N TYR A 77 8.38 -10.75 0.72
CA TYR A 77 7.25 -10.84 -0.21
C TYR A 77 7.67 -10.56 -1.66
N ILE A 78 8.42 -9.50 -1.91
CA ILE A 78 8.96 -9.18 -3.23
C ILE A 78 9.79 -10.35 -3.77
N SER A 79 10.66 -10.94 -2.93
CA SER A 79 11.45 -12.11 -3.31
C SER A 79 10.57 -13.32 -3.66
N ALA A 80 9.52 -13.59 -2.88
CA ALA A 80 8.59 -14.69 -3.15
C ALA A 80 7.82 -14.47 -4.47
N ILE A 81 7.35 -13.24 -4.71
CA ILE A 81 6.67 -12.86 -5.96
C ILE A 81 7.61 -13.07 -7.16
N TYR A 82 8.84 -12.58 -7.10
CA TYR A 82 9.80 -12.76 -8.18
C TYR A 82 10.15 -14.22 -8.43
N LYS A 83 10.30 -15.04 -7.39
CA LYS A 83 10.52 -16.49 -7.55
C LYS A 83 9.34 -17.15 -8.28
N SER A 84 8.11 -16.77 -7.94
CA SER A 84 6.91 -17.29 -8.60
C SER A 84 6.83 -16.83 -10.06
N GLN A 85 7.03 -15.55 -10.36
CA GLN A 85 7.04 -15.01 -11.70
C GLN A 85 8.07 -15.72 -12.58
N PHE A 86 9.29 -15.93 -12.05
CA PHE A 86 10.33 -16.61 -12.80
C PHE A 86 10.03 -18.09 -13.04
N LYS A 87 9.36 -18.75 -12.08
CA LYS A 87 8.92 -20.14 -12.24
C LYS A 87 7.91 -20.29 -13.38
N THR A 88 6.95 -19.35 -13.46
CA THR A 88 5.82 -19.39 -14.39
C THR A 88 6.21 -18.80 -15.76
N ASP A 89 6.73 -17.58 -15.78
CA ASP A 89 6.86 -16.78 -17.00
C ASP A 89 8.31 -16.63 -17.47
N LYS A 90 9.30 -17.07 -16.66
CA LYS A 90 10.74 -16.86 -16.88
C LYS A 90 11.11 -15.37 -17.03
N ARG A 91 10.31 -14.47 -16.48
CA ARG A 91 10.47 -13.02 -16.54
C ARG A 91 10.07 -12.39 -15.22
N TYR A 92 10.56 -11.19 -14.98
CA TYR A 92 10.17 -10.39 -13.83
C TYR A 92 9.25 -9.25 -14.27
N SER A 93 8.24 -8.99 -13.47
CA SER A 93 7.38 -7.81 -13.56
C SER A 93 7.63 -6.94 -12.35
N VAL A 94 7.44 -5.63 -12.50
CA VAL A 94 7.63 -4.68 -11.41
C VAL A 94 6.69 -5.02 -10.24
N VAL A 95 7.20 -4.94 -9.02
CA VAL A 95 6.41 -5.02 -7.80
C VAL A 95 6.53 -3.66 -7.10
N ILE A 96 5.39 -3.02 -6.85
CA ILE A 96 5.29 -1.78 -6.07
C ILE A 96 4.85 -2.17 -4.68
N PRO A 97 5.70 -2.07 -3.66
CA PRO A 97 5.29 -2.25 -2.28
C PRO A 97 4.49 -1.02 -1.84
N PHE A 98 3.29 -1.24 -1.34
CA PHE A 98 2.39 -0.20 -0.89
C PHE A 98 1.99 -0.47 0.56
N VAL A 99 2.21 0.49 1.44
CA VAL A 99 1.83 0.39 2.85
C VAL A 99 0.63 1.29 3.11
N PHE A 100 -0.46 0.69 3.54
CA PHE A 100 -1.60 1.39 4.13
C PHE A 100 -1.39 1.45 5.65
N TYR A 101 -1.04 2.64 6.12
CA TYR A 101 -0.82 2.89 7.54
C TYR A 101 -1.99 3.65 8.16
N HIS A 102 -2.48 3.17 9.28
CA HIS A 102 -3.57 3.82 10.03
C HIS A 102 -3.29 3.81 11.55
N GLY A 103 -2.04 4.00 11.93
CA GLY A 103 -1.64 4.09 13.34
C GLY A 103 -2.08 5.39 13.99
N GLU A 104 -2.02 5.42 15.32
CA GLU A 104 -2.33 6.60 16.15
C GLU A 104 -1.39 7.78 15.87
N ARG A 105 -0.14 7.49 15.52
CA ARG A 105 0.90 8.49 15.24
C ARG A 105 1.27 8.45 13.77
N SER A 106 1.68 9.58 13.22
CA SER A 106 2.16 9.66 11.83
C SER A 106 3.35 8.73 11.59
N TRP A 107 3.48 8.29 10.34
CA TRP A 107 4.57 7.45 9.89
C TRP A 107 5.91 8.18 9.95
N THR A 108 6.92 7.58 10.57
CA THR A 108 8.25 8.18 10.76
C THR A 108 9.40 7.32 10.23
N LEU A 109 9.10 6.16 9.64
CA LEU A 109 10.14 5.22 9.23
C LEU A 109 10.78 5.56 7.86
N GLY A 110 10.29 6.60 7.16
CA GLY A 110 10.71 6.88 5.79
C GLY A 110 10.17 5.85 4.80
N ASN A 111 10.57 5.95 3.54
CA ASN A 111 10.04 5.12 2.46
C ASN A 111 11.09 4.23 1.79
N SER A 112 12.38 4.48 2.03
CA SER A 112 13.47 3.74 1.40
C SER A 112 14.00 2.63 2.30
N PHE A 113 14.20 1.45 1.73
CA PHE A 113 14.86 0.34 2.45
C PHE A 113 16.33 0.67 2.76
N GLN A 114 17.01 1.42 1.92
CA GLN A 114 18.40 1.79 2.12
C GLN A 114 18.59 2.68 3.36
N ASP A 115 17.60 3.49 3.73
CA ASP A 115 17.65 4.35 4.92
C ASP A 115 17.65 3.56 6.25
N ARG A 116 17.41 2.25 6.19
CA ARG A 116 17.48 1.36 7.37
C ARG A 116 18.91 0.96 7.75
N PHE A 117 19.90 1.29 6.91
CA PHE A 117 21.29 0.95 7.14
C PHE A 117 22.05 2.16 7.73
N ILE A 118 22.59 1.99 8.92
CA ILE A 118 23.37 3.03 9.58
C ILE A 118 24.79 2.97 9.06
N LEU A 119 25.09 3.78 8.05
CA LEU A 119 26.39 3.85 7.39
C LEU A 119 26.96 5.28 7.44
N SER A 120 28.27 5.41 7.59
CA SER A 120 28.96 6.67 7.31
C SER A 120 28.97 6.95 5.79
N LYS A 121 29.20 8.21 5.39
CA LYS A 121 29.26 8.57 3.96
C LYS A 121 30.24 7.71 3.15
N ASN A 122 31.42 7.42 3.70
CA ASN A 122 32.40 6.61 3.00
C ASN A 122 31.97 5.14 2.87
N GLU A 123 31.27 4.60 3.87
CA GLU A 123 30.73 3.25 3.85
C GLU A 123 29.56 3.15 2.86
N GLU A 124 28.70 4.19 2.84
CA GLU A 124 27.59 4.27 1.91
C GLU A 124 28.09 4.25 0.45
N GLU A 125 29.09 5.04 0.09
CA GLU A 125 29.68 5.05 -1.25
C GLU A 125 30.16 3.64 -1.69
N VAL A 126 30.65 2.84 -0.75
CA VAL A 126 31.17 1.49 -1.05
C VAL A 126 30.07 0.43 -1.01
N PHE A 127 29.20 0.46 -0.02
CA PHE A 127 28.28 -0.64 0.29
C PHE A 127 26.89 -0.49 -0.32
N LYS A 128 26.46 0.72 -0.69
CA LYS A 128 25.12 0.98 -1.27
C LYS A 128 24.76 0.02 -2.41
N LYS A 129 25.71 -0.30 -3.29
CA LYS A 129 25.53 -1.23 -4.42
C LYS A 129 25.25 -2.68 -4.05
N TYR A 130 25.42 -3.05 -2.76
CA TYR A 130 25.15 -4.40 -2.25
C TYR A 130 23.84 -4.47 -1.46
N ILE A 131 23.24 -3.33 -1.18
CA ILE A 131 21.96 -3.22 -0.45
C ILE A 131 20.83 -3.25 -1.48
N PRO A 132 19.81 -4.10 -1.31
CA PRO A 132 18.61 -4.03 -2.14
C PRO A 132 18.03 -2.61 -2.13
N ASP A 133 17.72 -2.10 -3.32
CA ASP A 133 17.17 -0.76 -3.48
C ASP A 133 15.71 -0.85 -3.89
N PHE A 134 14.81 -0.45 -2.98
CA PHE A 134 13.40 -0.25 -3.25
C PHE A 134 12.82 0.80 -2.31
N GLU A 135 11.81 1.47 -2.79
CA GLU A 135 10.99 2.39 -2.02
C GLU A 135 9.57 1.82 -1.90
N LEU A 136 8.92 2.06 -0.77
CA LEU A 136 7.51 1.78 -0.60
C LEU A 136 6.67 3.02 -0.91
N GLU A 137 5.51 2.81 -1.47
CA GLU A 137 4.46 3.82 -1.55
C GLU A 137 3.69 3.81 -0.23
N LEU A 138 3.58 4.96 0.41
CA LEU A 138 2.93 5.11 1.71
C LEU A 138 1.60 5.84 1.56
N PHE A 139 0.55 5.27 2.14
CA PHE A 139 -0.69 5.96 2.43
C PHE A 139 -0.86 6.04 3.94
N ASP A 140 -0.46 7.17 4.52
CA ASP A 140 -0.62 7.45 5.96
C ASP A 140 -1.99 8.09 6.19
N LEU A 141 -2.92 7.31 6.70
CA LEU A 141 -4.30 7.75 6.92
C LEU A 141 -4.40 8.87 7.96
N SER A 142 -3.43 8.99 8.88
CA SER A 142 -3.43 10.06 9.89
C SER A 142 -3.25 11.46 9.27
N GLU A 143 -2.64 11.54 8.09
CA GLU A 143 -2.34 12.81 7.39
C GLU A 143 -3.26 13.10 6.20
N VAL A 144 -4.17 12.17 5.87
CA VAL A 144 -5.03 12.30 4.68
C VAL A 144 -6.24 13.18 4.96
N ASP A 145 -6.44 14.19 4.11
CA ASP A 145 -7.68 14.95 4.03
C ASP A 145 -8.72 14.17 3.22
N LEU A 146 -9.59 13.46 3.92
CA LEU A 146 -10.60 12.59 3.32
C LEU A 146 -11.67 13.37 2.51
N SER A 147 -11.81 14.68 2.71
CA SER A 147 -12.76 15.50 1.96
C SER A 147 -12.45 15.54 0.45
N ARG A 148 -11.19 15.30 0.08
CA ARG A 148 -10.71 15.26 -1.30
C ARG A 148 -11.04 13.98 -2.05
N LEU A 149 -11.45 12.92 -1.35
CA LEU A 149 -11.85 11.69 -1.99
C LEU A 149 -13.22 11.85 -2.66
N GLU A 150 -13.31 11.53 -3.94
CA GLU A 150 -14.58 11.58 -4.68
C GLU A 150 -15.58 10.52 -4.20
N SER A 151 -15.10 9.35 -3.83
CA SER A 151 -15.93 8.24 -3.36
C SER A 151 -16.41 8.46 -1.93
N ILE A 152 -17.72 8.66 -1.77
CA ILE A 152 -18.38 8.78 -0.47
C ILE A 152 -18.14 7.51 0.37
N THR A 153 -18.23 6.33 -0.25
CA THR A 153 -17.99 5.06 0.42
C THR A 153 -16.57 4.99 1.01
N LEU A 154 -15.56 5.41 0.25
CA LEU A 154 -14.18 5.47 0.76
C LEU A 154 -14.03 6.49 1.87
N ARG A 155 -14.62 7.68 1.74
CA ARG A 155 -14.61 8.70 2.80
C ARG A 155 -15.16 8.16 4.10
N VAL A 156 -16.31 7.47 4.03
CA VAL A 156 -16.95 6.88 5.21
C VAL A 156 -16.08 5.80 5.84
N ILE A 157 -15.59 4.84 5.04
CA ILE A 157 -14.79 3.72 5.56
C ILE A 157 -13.49 4.23 6.17
N LEU A 158 -12.73 5.05 5.44
CA LEU A 158 -11.44 5.56 5.89
C LEU A 158 -11.62 6.53 7.06
N GLY A 159 -12.69 7.33 7.08
CA GLY A 159 -13.00 8.23 8.19
C GLY A 159 -13.32 7.48 9.48
N VAL A 160 -14.05 6.37 9.41
CA VAL A 160 -14.27 5.50 10.59
C VAL A 160 -12.93 5.01 11.13
N VAL A 161 -12.04 4.52 10.26
CA VAL A 161 -10.71 4.02 10.67
C VAL A 161 -9.84 5.14 11.24
N GLN A 162 -9.86 6.34 10.64
CA GLN A 162 -9.12 7.51 11.11
C GLN A 162 -9.57 7.96 12.49
N LYS A 163 -10.89 7.98 12.73
CA LYS A 163 -11.50 8.47 13.99
C LYS A 163 -11.42 7.49 15.16
N ILE A 164 -11.06 6.22 14.93
CA ILE A 164 -10.88 5.23 16.01
C ILE A 164 -9.89 5.72 17.07
N TRP A 165 -8.86 6.45 16.66
CA TRP A 165 -7.81 6.94 17.56
C TRP A 165 -8.11 8.26 18.26
N GLU A 166 -9.17 8.98 17.86
CA GLU A 166 -9.49 10.31 18.41
C GLU A 166 -10.33 10.25 19.70
N GLY A 167 -10.75 9.05 20.14
CA GLY A 167 -11.57 8.84 21.32
C GLY A 167 -13.07 8.83 21.05
N ASP A 168 -13.84 8.33 22.02
CA ASP A 168 -15.26 7.99 21.87
C ASP A 168 -16.15 9.16 21.42
N ALA A 169 -15.92 10.36 21.93
CA ALA A 169 -16.75 11.52 21.61
C ALA A 169 -16.58 11.96 20.15
N SER A 170 -15.35 11.98 19.63
CA SER A 170 -15.05 12.31 18.24
C SER A 170 -15.58 11.23 17.30
N PHE A 171 -15.41 9.97 17.67
CA PHE A 171 -15.90 8.83 16.89
C PHE A 171 -17.43 8.83 16.77
N LEU A 172 -18.15 9.06 17.90
CA LEU A 172 -19.61 9.14 17.90
C LEU A 172 -20.12 10.34 17.09
N GLY A 173 -19.43 11.49 17.17
CA GLY A 173 -19.74 12.66 16.35
C GLY A 173 -19.65 12.35 14.87
N TYR A 174 -18.56 11.70 14.46
CA TYR A 174 -18.35 11.29 13.07
C TYR A 174 -19.40 10.27 12.59
N LEU A 175 -19.82 9.32 13.42
CA LEU A 175 -20.90 8.39 13.06
C LEU A 175 -22.22 9.13 12.79
N GLY A 176 -22.51 10.22 13.51
CA GLY A 176 -23.65 11.11 13.22
C GLY A 176 -23.54 11.73 11.83
N GLU A 177 -22.40 12.31 11.47
CA GLU A 177 -22.15 12.87 10.13
C GLU A 177 -22.30 11.81 9.03
N VAL A 178 -21.75 10.61 9.24
CA VAL A 178 -21.90 9.48 8.31
C VAL A 178 -23.37 9.11 8.11
N PHE A 179 -24.15 9.08 9.18
CA PHE A 179 -25.58 8.77 9.11
C PHE A 179 -26.35 9.82 8.28
N GLU A 180 -26.08 11.10 8.48
CA GLU A 180 -26.66 12.19 7.69
C GLU A 180 -26.27 12.07 6.21
N LEU A 181 -25.00 11.77 5.92
CA LEU A 181 -24.47 11.60 4.57
C LEU A 181 -25.14 10.43 3.82
N LEU A 182 -25.32 9.30 4.50
CA LEU A 182 -25.98 8.12 3.95
C LEU A 182 -27.50 8.29 3.79
N THR A 183 -28.14 9.05 4.66
CA THR A 183 -29.59 9.36 4.54
C THR A 183 -29.86 10.39 3.46
N GLY A 184 -28.96 11.36 3.25
CA GLY A 184 -29.02 12.32 2.15
C GLY A 184 -28.87 11.69 0.76
N LEU A 185 -28.24 10.53 0.65
CA LEU A 185 -28.11 9.76 -0.60
C LEU A 185 -29.40 9.01 -0.99
N LYS A 186 -30.41 8.96 -0.10
CA LYS A 186 -31.70 8.27 -0.37
C LYS A 186 -32.79 9.20 -0.95
N ASN A 187 -32.47 10.49 -1.09
CA ASN A 187 -33.33 11.48 -1.73
C ASN A 187 -32.68 11.93 -3.06
#